data_5da698807689c1a8c3cdae9ad1f9b946
#
_entry.id   5da698807689c1a8c3cdae9ad1f9b946
#
_cell.length_a   1.000
_cell.length_b   1.000
_cell.length_c   1.000
_cell.angle_alpha   90.00
_cell.angle_beta   90.00
_cell.angle_gamma   90.00
#
_symmetry.space_group_name_H-M   'P 1'
#
loop_
_entity.id
_entity.type
_entity.pdbx_description
1 polymer ?
#
loop_
_entity_poly.entity_id
_entity_poly.type
_entity_poly.pdbx_seq_one_letter_code
_entity_poly.pdbx_strand_id
1 'polypeptide(L)'
;MTGHNHYVMCAQFHPTEDLIASASLDQSVRIWDISGLRKKHSAPTSISFEDQMARANPNQADMFGNTDAVVKFVLEGHDRGVNWVSFHPTLPLLVSAGDDRLVKLWRMSDTKAWEVDTCRGHFQNASAALFHPHQDLILSVGEDKTIRAWDLNKRTSVQSFKRDLDRFWVIAAHPEMNLFAAGHDTGVMVFKLERERPASAIYQNQLFYITKDKHVKSYDFAKNVESPPMLSLRKLGSPWVPPRILSYNPAERAILVTSPADNGTYELIHLPRDATGAVEPTDVKRGQATSAVFVARNRFAVFNPSSQQVDIKDLSNSTTKTIKPPAGTTDIYFGGTGCLLFITPTHVALFDIQQKKQLAELAVSGVKYVVWSNDGLYCALLSKHNVTIVTKTLEQV
;
A
#
# COMPACT_ATOMS: atom_id res chain seq x y z
N MET A 1 -22.18 21.82 -18.89
CA MET A 1 -21.99 22.24 -17.49
C MET A 1 -21.28 23.60 -17.51
N THR A 2 -21.93 24.63 -17.08
CA THR A 2 -21.37 26.00 -17.01
C THR A 2 -21.44 26.48 -15.57
N GLY A 3 -20.44 27.28 -15.14
CA GLY A 3 -20.46 27.78 -13.77
C GLY A 3 -19.09 28.25 -13.26
N HIS A 4 -17.98 27.64 -13.70
CA HIS A 4 -16.66 28.16 -13.39
C HIS A 4 -16.40 29.51 -14.04
N ASN A 5 -15.67 30.38 -13.34
CA ASN A 5 -15.34 31.73 -13.79
C ASN A 5 -13.94 31.82 -14.42
N HIS A 6 -13.19 30.73 -14.48
CA HIS A 6 -11.86 30.65 -15.08
C HIS A 6 -11.64 29.29 -15.74
N TYR A 7 -10.45 29.04 -16.29
CA TYR A 7 -10.11 27.77 -16.93
C TYR A 7 -10.33 26.58 -15.99
N VAL A 8 -10.95 25.53 -16.52
CA VAL A 8 -11.09 24.23 -15.85
C VAL A 8 -9.87 23.40 -16.20
N MET A 9 -9.10 23.04 -15.19
CA MET A 9 -7.82 22.35 -15.34
C MET A 9 -7.96 20.83 -15.32
N CYS A 10 -8.94 20.32 -14.57
CA CYS A 10 -9.16 18.89 -14.39
C CYS A 10 -10.64 18.60 -14.22
N ALA A 11 -11.09 17.47 -14.75
CA ALA A 11 -12.40 16.89 -14.50
C ALA A 11 -12.30 15.38 -14.34
N GLN A 12 -12.96 14.83 -13.32
CA GLN A 12 -12.90 13.42 -12.97
C GLN A 12 -14.30 12.88 -12.68
N PHE A 13 -14.62 11.70 -13.19
CA PHE A 13 -15.83 10.98 -12.81
C PHE A 13 -15.67 10.35 -11.42
N HIS A 14 -16.79 10.31 -10.66
CA HIS A 14 -16.85 9.50 -9.46
C HIS A 14 -16.82 8.01 -9.84
N PRO A 15 -16.08 7.15 -9.10
CA PRO A 15 -15.93 5.74 -9.44
C PRO A 15 -17.24 4.96 -9.55
N THR A 16 -18.25 5.31 -8.75
CA THR A 16 -19.49 4.54 -8.61
C THR A 16 -20.78 5.38 -8.68
N GLU A 17 -20.72 6.68 -8.40
CA GLU A 17 -21.88 7.57 -8.38
C GLU A 17 -21.97 8.43 -9.66
N ASP A 18 -23.16 8.94 -9.97
CA ASP A 18 -23.38 9.82 -11.10
C ASP A 18 -22.93 11.26 -10.78
N LEU A 19 -21.63 11.40 -10.40
CA LEU A 19 -21.00 12.66 -10.06
C LEU A 19 -19.76 12.93 -10.91
N ILE A 20 -19.50 14.21 -11.14
CA ILE A 20 -18.23 14.69 -11.71
C ILE A 20 -17.64 15.74 -10.76
N ALA A 21 -16.34 15.72 -10.53
CA ALA A 21 -15.60 16.79 -9.90
C ALA A 21 -14.83 17.58 -10.96
N SER A 22 -14.80 18.90 -10.86
CA SER A 22 -13.97 19.77 -11.68
C SER A 22 -13.15 20.73 -10.84
N ALA A 23 -11.90 20.94 -11.23
CA ALA A 23 -10.97 21.89 -10.62
C ALA A 23 -10.71 23.06 -11.57
N SER A 24 -10.68 24.28 -11.05
CA SER A 24 -10.55 25.49 -11.86
C SER A 24 -9.56 26.50 -11.27
N LEU A 25 -8.98 27.31 -12.14
CA LEU A 25 -8.17 28.46 -11.74
C LEU A 25 -9.01 29.57 -11.06
N ASP A 26 -10.35 29.45 -11.00
CA ASP A 26 -11.22 30.29 -10.18
C ASP A 26 -11.12 29.98 -8.68
N GLN A 27 -10.16 29.13 -8.25
CA GLN A 27 -9.86 28.73 -6.87
C GLN A 27 -10.89 27.77 -6.27
N SER A 28 -11.85 27.29 -7.07
CA SER A 28 -12.89 26.38 -6.61
C SER A 28 -12.77 24.98 -7.21
N VAL A 29 -13.28 24.00 -6.46
CA VAL A 29 -13.63 22.68 -6.96
C VAL A 29 -15.15 22.57 -6.96
N ARG A 30 -15.75 22.11 -8.06
CA ARG A 30 -17.19 21.89 -8.16
C ARG A 30 -17.52 20.43 -8.32
N ILE A 31 -18.56 20.02 -7.63
CA ILE A 31 -19.14 18.69 -7.75
C ILE A 31 -20.48 18.82 -8.47
N TRP A 32 -20.62 18.08 -9.55
CA TRP A 32 -21.77 18.10 -10.44
C TRP A 32 -22.52 16.78 -10.31
N ASP A 33 -23.83 16.85 -10.11
CA ASP A 33 -24.74 15.71 -10.23
C ASP A 33 -25.15 15.59 -11.71
N ILE A 34 -24.86 14.45 -12.31
CA ILE A 34 -25.14 14.10 -13.71
C ILE A 34 -26.19 13.02 -13.86
N SER A 35 -26.91 12.69 -12.80
CA SER A 35 -27.96 11.65 -12.81
C SER A 35 -29.06 11.93 -13.86
N GLY A 36 -29.34 13.21 -14.15
CA GLY A 36 -30.27 13.63 -15.20
C GLY A 36 -29.81 13.18 -16.61
N LEU A 37 -28.52 13.22 -16.92
CA LEU A 37 -28.00 12.75 -18.21
C LEU A 37 -28.21 11.26 -18.41
N ARG A 38 -28.00 10.46 -17.37
CA ARG A 38 -28.16 9.00 -17.41
C ARG A 38 -29.61 8.59 -17.64
N LYS A 39 -30.55 9.28 -17.02
CA LYS A 39 -32.00 9.02 -17.21
C LYS A 39 -32.46 9.24 -18.64
N LYS A 40 -31.90 10.23 -19.35
CA LYS A 40 -32.21 10.47 -20.77
C LYS A 40 -31.73 9.38 -21.71
N HIS A 41 -30.55 8.82 -21.44
CA HIS A 41 -29.99 7.72 -22.24
C HIS A 41 -30.67 6.37 -22.02
N SER A 42 -31.41 6.21 -20.92
CA SER A 42 -32.15 4.99 -20.57
C SER A 42 -33.60 5.00 -21.09
N ALA A 43 -34.12 6.15 -21.55
CA ALA A 43 -35.42 6.24 -22.15
C ALA A 43 -35.40 5.70 -23.59
N PRO A 44 -36.30 4.77 -23.99
CA PRO A 44 -36.34 4.28 -25.36
C PRO A 44 -36.64 5.46 -26.30
N THR A 45 -35.71 5.71 -27.21
CA THR A 45 -35.78 6.77 -28.22
C THR A 45 -36.81 6.42 -29.30
N SER A 46 -38.08 6.56 -28.99
CA SER A 46 -39.10 6.76 -29.99
C SER A 46 -39.38 8.27 -30.18
N ILE A 47 -38.34 9.01 -30.53
CA ILE A 47 -38.55 10.41 -30.96
C ILE A 47 -38.92 10.34 -32.44
N SER A 48 -40.14 10.78 -32.79
CA SER A 48 -40.54 10.90 -34.15
C SER A 48 -39.68 11.90 -34.91
N PHE A 49 -39.52 11.68 -36.21
CA PHE A 49 -38.71 12.54 -37.06
C PHE A 49 -39.19 14.00 -37.05
N GLU A 50 -40.49 14.23 -36.77
CA GLU A 50 -41.11 15.54 -36.61
C GLU A 50 -40.66 16.27 -35.36
N ASP A 51 -40.45 15.57 -34.22
CA ASP A 51 -39.91 16.14 -32.99
C ASP A 51 -38.42 16.52 -33.11
N GLN A 52 -37.67 15.84 -33.99
CA GLN A 52 -36.27 16.21 -34.29
C GLN A 52 -36.21 17.51 -35.12
N MET A 53 -37.14 17.70 -36.07
CA MET A 53 -37.18 18.93 -36.87
C MET A 53 -37.70 20.14 -36.06
N ALA A 54 -38.61 19.97 -35.14
CA ALA A 54 -39.08 21.04 -34.26
C ALA A 54 -38.02 21.56 -33.29
N ARG A 55 -37.02 20.74 -32.97
CA ARG A 55 -35.87 21.10 -32.11
C ARG A 55 -34.72 21.76 -32.87
N ALA A 56 -34.72 21.73 -34.19
CA ALA A 56 -33.69 22.34 -35.05
C ALA A 56 -33.97 23.82 -35.29
N ASN A 57 -34.23 24.58 -34.26
CA ASN A 57 -34.39 26.04 -34.35
C ASN A 57 -33.01 26.69 -34.16
N PRO A 58 -32.41 27.35 -35.18
CA PRO A 58 -31.01 27.82 -35.16
C PRO A 58 -30.76 28.97 -34.17
N ASN A 59 -31.77 29.49 -33.49
CA ASN A 59 -31.65 30.57 -32.52
C ASN A 59 -31.63 30.12 -31.05
N GLN A 60 -31.71 28.83 -30.76
CA GLN A 60 -31.48 28.28 -29.42
C GLN A 60 -30.25 27.44 -29.40
N ALA A 61 -29.14 28.14 -29.20
CA ALA A 61 -27.80 27.53 -28.97
C ALA A 61 -27.73 26.90 -27.56
N ASP A 62 -28.61 25.97 -27.26
CA ASP A 62 -28.46 25.06 -26.13
C ASP A 62 -28.33 23.63 -26.66
N MET A 63 -27.18 23.34 -27.28
CA MET A 63 -26.81 21.97 -27.67
C MET A 63 -26.62 21.05 -26.46
N PHE A 64 -26.66 21.59 -25.25
CA PHE A 64 -26.60 20.89 -23.98
C PHE A 64 -27.74 21.43 -23.10
N GLY A 65 -28.88 20.70 -23.07
CA GLY A 65 -30.06 21.09 -22.28
C GLY A 65 -29.67 21.42 -20.83
N ASN A 66 -30.02 22.61 -20.38
CA ASN A 66 -29.63 23.28 -19.14
C ASN A 66 -30.06 22.59 -17.83
N THR A 67 -30.67 21.39 -17.87
CA THR A 67 -31.28 20.73 -16.70
C THR A 67 -30.67 19.40 -16.32
N ASP A 68 -29.67 18.91 -17.08
CA ASP A 68 -29.21 17.53 -16.98
C ASP A 68 -28.01 17.33 -16.08
N ALA A 69 -27.32 18.41 -15.74
CA ALA A 69 -26.22 18.40 -14.78
C ALA A 69 -26.32 19.62 -13.87
N VAL A 70 -26.41 19.41 -12.59
CA VAL A 70 -26.59 20.44 -11.55
C VAL A 70 -25.36 20.49 -10.66
N VAL A 71 -24.94 21.72 -10.27
CA VAL A 71 -23.90 21.87 -9.24
C VAL A 71 -24.44 21.39 -7.90
N LYS A 72 -23.89 20.31 -7.39
CA LYS A 72 -24.24 19.76 -6.08
C LYS A 72 -23.51 20.50 -4.96
N PHE A 73 -22.19 20.73 -5.15
CA PHE A 73 -21.34 21.42 -4.17
C PHE A 73 -20.33 22.32 -4.86
N VAL A 74 -19.99 23.43 -4.20
CA VAL A 74 -18.82 24.27 -4.51
C VAL A 74 -17.88 24.23 -3.31
N LEU A 75 -16.66 23.78 -3.53
CA LEU A 75 -15.64 23.66 -2.51
C LEU A 75 -14.67 24.84 -2.66
N GLU A 76 -14.74 25.75 -1.70
CA GLU A 76 -13.90 26.93 -1.60
C GLU A 76 -12.91 26.76 -0.45
N GLY A 77 -11.66 27.24 -0.61
CA GLY A 77 -10.63 27.12 0.43
C GLY A 77 -9.20 27.14 -0.10
N HIS A 78 -8.98 26.96 -1.41
CA HIS A 78 -7.71 27.24 -2.03
C HIS A 78 -7.54 28.75 -2.21
N ASP A 79 -6.35 29.27 -1.89
CA ASP A 79 -6.02 30.71 -2.03
C ASP A 79 -5.59 31.07 -3.46
N ARG A 80 -5.39 30.09 -4.32
CA ARG A 80 -5.01 30.24 -5.74
C ARG A 80 -5.69 29.18 -6.59
N GLY A 81 -5.42 29.20 -7.89
CA GLY A 81 -5.98 28.27 -8.86
C GLY A 81 -5.82 26.80 -8.47
N VAL A 82 -6.84 26.02 -8.72
CA VAL A 82 -6.84 24.58 -8.47
C VAL A 82 -6.52 23.85 -9.76
N ASN A 83 -5.45 23.05 -9.75
CA ASN A 83 -4.93 22.34 -10.92
C ASN A 83 -5.53 20.94 -11.08
N TRP A 84 -5.89 20.30 -9.98
CA TRP A 84 -6.31 18.91 -9.98
C TRP A 84 -7.34 18.60 -8.91
N VAL A 85 -8.19 17.63 -9.22
CA VAL A 85 -9.12 17.01 -8.27
C VAL A 85 -9.22 15.51 -8.54
N SER A 86 -9.36 14.70 -7.50
CA SER A 86 -9.55 13.25 -7.61
C SER A 86 -10.45 12.74 -6.50
N PHE A 87 -11.33 11.79 -6.83
CA PHE A 87 -12.14 11.07 -5.86
C PHE A 87 -11.37 9.92 -5.23
N HIS A 88 -11.73 9.59 -3.99
CA HIS A 88 -11.29 8.35 -3.37
C HIS A 88 -12.05 7.16 -4.00
N PRO A 89 -11.38 6.00 -4.22
CA PRO A 89 -12.02 4.86 -4.87
C PRO A 89 -13.27 4.32 -4.17
N THR A 90 -13.33 4.39 -2.84
CA THR A 90 -14.37 3.74 -2.01
C THR A 90 -14.94 4.61 -0.89
N LEU A 91 -14.23 5.64 -0.45
CA LEU A 91 -14.65 6.53 0.63
C LEU A 91 -15.23 7.84 0.06
N PRO A 92 -16.13 8.53 0.79
CA PRO A 92 -16.70 9.81 0.36
C PRO A 92 -15.70 10.96 0.55
N LEU A 93 -14.53 10.83 -0.05
CA LEU A 93 -13.42 11.77 0.04
C LEU A 93 -12.99 12.24 -1.34
N LEU A 94 -12.48 13.47 -1.39
CA LEU A 94 -11.78 14.04 -2.55
C LEU A 94 -10.46 14.63 -2.11
N VAL A 95 -9.53 14.71 -3.04
CA VAL A 95 -8.28 15.43 -2.91
C VAL A 95 -8.16 16.44 -4.04
N SER A 96 -7.66 17.65 -3.74
CA SER A 96 -7.35 18.69 -4.72
C SER A 96 -5.93 19.19 -4.56
N ALA A 97 -5.34 19.66 -5.65
CA ALA A 97 -3.98 20.22 -5.69
C ALA A 97 -4.03 21.59 -6.38
N GLY A 98 -3.32 22.59 -5.84
CA GLY A 98 -3.42 23.96 -6.32
C GLY A 98 -2.10 24.72 -6.36
N ASP A 99 -2.17 25.92 -6.98
CA ASP A 99 -1.07 26.88 -7.11
C ASP A 99 -0.67 27.52 -5.76
N ASP A 100 -1.48 27.35 -4.73
CA ASP A 100 -1.17 27.69 -3.35
C ASP A 100 -0.19 26.72 -2.68
N ARG A 101 0.30 25.72 -3.43
CA ARG A 101 1.24 24.67 -2.99
C ARG A 101 0.63 23.67 -2.01
N LEU A 102 -0.70 23.67 -1.89
CA LEU A 102 -1.43 22.83 -0.96
C LEU A 102 -2.08 21.66 -1.68
N VAL A 103 -2.19 20.57 -0.95
CA VAL A 103 -3.03 19.43 -1.30
C VAL A 103 -4.10 19.34 -0.22
N LYS A 104 -5.35 19.61 -0.60
CA LYS A 104 -6.47 19.65 0.35
C LYS A 104 -7.29 18.37 0.29
N LEU A 105 -7.70 17.91 1.46
CA LEU A 105 -8.59 16.77 1.64
C LEU A 105 -10.00 17.27 1.96
N TRP A 106 -10.97 16.79 1.21
CA TRP A 106 -12.38 17.13 1.36
C TRP A 106 -13.21 15.90 1.65
N ARG A 107 -14.27 16.07 2.40
CA ARG A 107 -15.26 15.03 2.66
C ARG A 107 -16.62 15.45 2.16
N MET A 108 -17.34 14.50 1.58
CA MET A 108 -18.72 14.69 1.13
C MET A 108 -19.68 13.86 1.95
N SER A 109 -20.90 14.38 2.07
CA SER A 109 -22.12 13.66 2.44
C SER A 109 -23.20 13.95 1.41
N ASP A 110 -24.38 13.42 1.57
CA ASP A 110 -25.50 13.68 0.65
C ASP A 110 -25.88 15.16 0.60
N THR A 111 -25.71 15.89 1.70
CA THR A 111 -26.22 17.25 1.89
C THR A 111 -25.13 18.33 1.95
N LYS A 112 -23.88 17.95 2.22
CA LYS A 112 -22.76 18.93 2.38
C LYS A 112 -21.42 18.34 2.01
N ALA A 113 -20.50 19.24 1.64
CA ALA A 113 -19.10 18.92 1.47
C ALA A 113 -18.25 19.96 2.21
N TRP A 114 -17.11 19.54 2.78
CA TRP A 114 -16.27 20.42 3.60
C TRP A 114 -14.82 19.99 3.56
N GLU A 115 -13.90 20.93 3.83
CA GLU A 115 -12.49 20.66 4.01
C GLU A 115 -12.27 19.87 5.32
N VAL A 116 -11.56 18.76 5.23
CA VAL A 116 -11.15 17.95 6.38
C VAL A 116 -9.82 18.42 6.91
N ASP A 117 -8.83 18.60 5.98
CA ASP A 117 -7.48 18.97 6.33
C ASP A 117 -6.65 19.34 5.08
N THR A 118 -5.43 19.80 5.33
CA THR A 118 -4.49 20.25 4.31
C THR A 118 -3.12 19.61 4.49
N CYS A 119 -2.61 18.94 3.46
CA CYS A 119 -1.23 18.47 3.38
C CYS A 119 -0.31 19.62 2.95
N ARG A 120 0.62 20.00 3.82
CA ARG A 120 1.57 21.10 3.59
C ARG A 120 2.98 20.56 3.39
N GLY A 121 3.68 21.04 2.35
CA GLY A 121 5.07 20.65 2.14
C GLY A 121 5.59 20.81 0.71
N HIS A 122 4.75 20.95 -0.32
CA HIS A 122 5.22 21.37 -1.63
C HIS A 122 5.79 22.78 -1.57
N PHE A 123 6.93 22.99 -2.22
CA PHE A 123 7.62 24.29 -2.25
C PHE A 123 7.21 25.17 -3.44
N GLN A 124 6.61 24.58 -4.46
CA GLN A 124 6.02 25.23 -5.61
C GLN A 124 4.62 24.66 -5.86
N ASN A 125 3.96 25.04 -6.95
CA ASN A 125 2.62 24.64 -7.29
C ASN A 125 2.45 23.10 -7.23
N ALA A 126 1.40 22.64 -6.58
CA ALA A 126 1.00 21.25 -6.64
C ALA A 126 0.19 21.02 -7.92
N SER A 127 0.71 20.19 -8.80
CA SER A 127 0.15 20.02 -10.14
C SER A 127 -0.97 18.97 -10.18
N ALA A 128 -0.81 17.86 -9.44
CA ALA A 128 -1.80 16.80 -9.37
C ALA A 128 -1.72 16.04 -8.04
N ALA A 129 -2.85 15.45 -7.64
CA ALA A 129 -2.94 14.59 -6.47
C ALA A 129 -3.99 13.49 -6.68
N LEU A 130 -3.75 12.29 -6.11
CA LEU A 130 -4.68 11.18 -6.12
C LEU A 130 -4.57 10.34 -4.84
N PHE A 131 -5.56 9.51 -4.60
CA PHE A 131 -5.50 8.50 -3.55
C PHE A 131 -4.81 7.23 -4.06
N HIS A 132 -4.05 6.59 -3.18
CA HIS A 132 -3.56 5.24 -3.45
C HIS A 132 -4.74 4.27 -3.53
N PRO A 133 -4.85 3.40 -4.56
CA PRO A 133 -6.02 2.53 -4.71
C PRO A 133 -6.27 1.57 -3.55
N HIS A 134 -5.23 1.16 -2.82
CA HIS A 134 -5.29 0.07 -1.83
C HIS A 134 -4.66 0.39 -0.46
N GLN A 135 -4.14 1.58 -0.26
CA GLN A 135 -3.50 1.99 0.99
C GLN A 135 -4.03 3.37 1.41
N ASP A 136 -4.01 3.66 2.70
CA ASP A 136 -4.41 4.95 3.25
C ASP A 136 -3.34 6.03 2.99
N LEU A 137 -3.06 6.27 1.70
CA LEU A 137 -2.08 7.24 1.24
C LEU A 137 -2.67 8.18 0.19
N ILE A 138 -2.24 9.43 0.23
CA ILE A 138 -2.40 10.40 -0.84
C ILE A 138 -1.04 10.54 -1.55
N LEU A 139 -1.06 10.57 -2.86
CA LEU A 139 0.11 10.89 -3.69
C LEU A 139 -0.10 12.23 -4.35
N SER A 140 0.93 13.06 -4.35
CA SER A 140 0.91 14.33 -5.07
C SER A 140 2.21 14.58 -5.80
N VAL A 141 2.12 15.36 -6.86
CA VAL A 141 3.25 15.79 -7.68
C VAL A 141 3.18 17.30 -7.87
N GLY A 142 4.33 17.92 -8.10
CA GLY A 142 4.36 19.36 -8.26
C GLY A 142 5.55 19.88 -9.05
N GLU A 143 5.51 21.20 -9.31
CA GLU A 143 6.56 21.95 -10.00
C GLU A 143 7.85 22.03 -9.18
N ASP A 144 7.81 21.76 -7.88
CA ASP A 144 8.98 21.65 -6.99
C ASP A 144 9.84 20.40 -7.28
N LYS A 145 9.51 19.68 -8.37
CA LYS A 145 10.21 18.49 -8.85
C LYS A 145 10.12 17.31 -7.89
N THR A 146 9.07 17.29 -7.05
CA THR A 146 8.87 16.22 -6.08
C THR A 146 7.60 15.44 -6.34
N ILE A 147 7.67 14.12 -6.03
CA ILE A 147 6.52 13.24 -5.81
C ILE A 147 6.46 13.02 -4.30
N ARG A 148 5.30 13.25 -3.71
CA ARG A 148 5.11 13.09 -2.25
C ARG A 148 4.03 12.09 -1.95
N ALA A 149 4.29 11.25 -0.96
CA ALA A 149 3.30 10.37 -0.35
C ALA A 149 2.95 10.90 1.05
N TRP A 150 1.65 10.98 1.34
CA TRP A 150 1.10 11.49 2.58
C TRP A 150 0.24 10.41 3.24
N ASP A 151 0.36 10.27 4.55
CA ASP A 151 -0.52 9.42 5.33
C ASP A 151 -1.93 10.04 5.36
N LEU A 152 -2.94 9.30 4.91
CA LEU A 152 -4.32 9.78 4.84
C LEU A 152 -4.91 10.14 6.22
N ASN A 153 -4.49 9.44 7.27
CA ASN A 153 -5.00 9.64 8.61
C ASN A 153 -4.27 10.76 9.37
N LYS A 154 -2.93 10.84 9.21
CA LYS A 154 -2.08 11.82 9.90
C LYS A 154 -1.82 13.08 9.10
N ARG A 155 -2.02 13.06 7.77
CA ARG A 155 -1.74 14.14 6.78
C ARG A 155 -0.28 14.59 6.80
N THR A 156 0.59 13.77 7.32
CA THR A 156 2.03 14.02 7.32
C THR A 156 2.69 13.39 6.10
N SER A 157 3.75 14.01 5.60
CA SER A 157 4.54 13.44 4.52
C SER A 157 5.26 12.19 5.02
N VAL A 158 4.95 11.04 4.44
CA VAL A 158 5.60 9.76 4.74
C VAL A 158 6.86 9.60 3.91
N GLN A 159 6.81 10.04 2.64
CA GLN A 159 7.89 9.85 1.70
C GLN A 159 7.90 10.98 0.67
N SER A 160 9.10 11.38 0.25
CA SER A 160 9.29 12.37 -0.81
C SER A 160 10.39 11.92 -1.74
N PHE A 161 10.10 11.93 -3.04
CA PHE A 161 11.04 11.64 -4.11
C PHE A 161 11.30 12.92 -4.89
N LYS A 162 12.56 13.25 -5.15
CA LYS A 162 12.94 14.45 -5.90
C LYS A 162 13.69 14.06 -7.17
N ARG A 163 13.38 14.73 -8.26
CA ARG A 163 14.22 14.76 -9.48
C ARG A 163 14.93 16.12 -9.55
N ASP A 164 16.14 16.14 -10.09
CA ASP A 164 16.92 17.38 -10.10
C ASP A 164 16.53 18.34 -11.25
N LEU A 165 16.03 17.81 -12.35
CA LEU A 165 15.83 18.58 -13.58
C LEU A 165 14.37 18.84 -13.93
N ASP A 166 13.45 17.89 -13.70
CA ASP A 166 12.12 17.91 -14.28
C ASP A 166 11.02 18.21 -13.24
N ARG A 167 10.09 19.09 -13.61
CA ARG A 167 8.83 19.31 -12.89
C ARG A 167 7.85 18.19 -13.22
N PHE A 168 6.96 17.89 -12.29
CA PHE A 168 5.88 16.93 -12.51
C PHE A 168 4.55 17.63 -12.74
N TRP A 169 3.77 17.12 -13.69
CA TRP A 169 2.51 17.71 -14.13
C TRP A 169 1.30 16.87 -13.82
N VAL A 170 1.40 15.55 -14.03
CA VAL A 170 0.30 14.62 -13.90
C VAL A 170 0.76 13.36 -13.17
N ILE A 171 -0.18 12.70 -12.49
CA ILE A 171 0.05 11.39 -11.87
C ILE A 171 -1.16 10.49 -12.09
N ALA A 172 -0.91 9.22 -12.34
CA ALA A 172 -1.93 8.20 -12.47
C ALA A 172 -1.53 6.95 -11.67
N ALA A 173 -2.52 6.28 -11.08
CA ALA A 173 -2.35 5.01 -10.38
C ALA A 173 -2.91 3.86 -11.22
N HIS A 174 -2.23 2.72 -11.20
CA HIS A 174 -2.79 1.49 -11.74
C HIS A 174 -3.88 0.98 -10.79
N PRO A 175 -5.07 0.58 -11.29
CA PRO A 175 -6.19 0.23 -10.42
C PRO A 175 -5.95 -1.01 -9.55
N GLU A 176 -5.15 -1.97 -10.03
CA GLU A 176 -4.95 -3.27 -9.37
C GLU A 176 -3.53 -3.48 -8.83
N MET A 177 -2.55 -2.75 -9.34
CA MET A 177 -1.15 -2.92 -8.95
C MET A 177 -0.64 -1.71 -8.18
N ASN A 178 0.32 -1.91 -7.27
CA ASN A 178 1.07 -0.83 -6.64
C ASN A 178 2.05 -0.21 -7.66
N LEU A 179 1.51 0.39 -8.71
CA LEU A 179 2.24 0.96 -9.82
C LEU A 179 1.66 2.33 -10.16
N PHE A 180 2.54 3.30 -10.33
CA PHE A 180 2.19 4.69 -10.60
C PHE A 180 2.97 5.20 -11.81
N ALA A 181 2.33 6.08 -12.56
CA ALA A 181 2.96 6.81 -13.66
C ALA A 181 2.89 8.31 -13.37
N ALA A 182 4.01 9.01 -13.48
CA ALA A 182 4.06 10.46 -13.36
C ALA A 182 4.65 11.07 -14.63
N GLY A 183 3.94 12.01 -15.23
CA GLY A 183 4.40 12.80 -16.36
C GLY A 183 5.24 13.97 -15.89
N HIS A 184 6.39 14.18 -16.52
CA HIS A 184 7.33 15.25 -16.22
C HIS A 184 7.78 15.97 -17.49
N ASP A 185 8.57 17.07 -17.37
CA ASP A 185 8.94 17.93 -18.50
C ASP A 185 9.51 17.19 -19.71
N THR A 186 10.24 16.09 -19.49
CA THR A 186 10.94 15.38 -20.56
C THR A 186 10.37 13.99 -20.88
N GLY A 187 9.30 13.55 -20.18
CA GLY A 187 8.69 12.24 -20.44
C GLY A 187 7.82 11.71 -19.32
N VAL A 188 7.78 10.40 -19.17
CA VAL A 188 6.97 9.69 -18.17
C VAL A 188 7.85 8.78 -17.33
N MET A 189 7.66 8.81 -16.03
CA MET A 189 8.30 7.91 -15.08
C MET A 189 7.27 6.94 -14.51
N VAL A 190 7.57 5.64 -14.58
CA VAL A 190 6.76 4.59 -13.95
C VAL A 190 7.50 4.09 -12.71
N PHE A 191 6.81 4.03 -11.58
CA PHE A 191 7.42 3.69 -10.30
C PHE A 191 6.47 2.94 -9.37
N LYS A 192 7.05 2.31 -8.34
CA LYS A 192 6.34 1.75 -7.19
C LYS A 192 6.74 2.51 -5.94
N LEU A 193 5.79 2.70 -5.01
CA LEU A 193 6.09 3.34 -3.72
C LEU A 193 6.99 2.47 -2.86
N GLU A 194 6.73 1.18 -2.84
CA GLU A 194 7.53 0.18 -2.16
C GLU A 194 7.94 -0.89 -3.16
N ARG A 195 9.18 -1.38 -3.01
CA ARG A 195 9.58 -2.61 -3.71
C ARG A 195 8.92 -3.76 -2.98
N GLU A 196 7.88 -4.31 -3.57
CA GLU A 196 7.30 -5.57 -3.13
C GLU A 196 8.32 -6.67 -3.40
N ARG A 197 8.94 -7.14 -2.34
CA ARG A 197 9.71 -8.37 -2.38
C ARG A 197 8.75 -9.52 -2.13
N PRO A 198 8.71 -10.55 -2.98
CA PRO A 198 7.91 -11.75 -2.70
C PRO A 198 8.31 -12.31 -1.33
N ALA A 199 7.33 -12.64 -0.50
CA ALA A 199 7.58 -13.31 0.75
C ALA A 199 8.25 -14.66 0.46
N SER A 200 9.43 -14.86 1.02
CA SER A 200 10.26 -16.05 0.74
C SER A 200 11.04 -16.50 1.96
N ALA A 201 11.33 -17.77 2.01
CA ALA A 201 12.20 -18.41 2.99
C ALA A 201 13.15 -19.40 2.29
N ILE A 202 14.37 -19.45 2.75
CA ILE A 202 15.37 -20.39 2.25
C ILE A 202 15.64 -21.41 3.34
N TYR A 203 15.65 -22.68 2.97
CA TYR A 203 16.11 -23.76 3.82
C TYR A 203 16.97 -24.71 2.99
N GLN A 204 18.26 -24.84 3.34
CA GLN A 204 19.25 -25.56 2.56
C GLN A 204 19.27 -25.10 1.07
N ASN A 205 19.04 -26.01 0.14
CA ASN A 205 18.99 -25.72 -1.30
C ASN A 205 17.57 -25.44 -1.81
N GLN A 206 16.58 -25.23 -0.93
CA GLN A 206 15.21 -24.96 -1.31
C GLN A 206 14.79 -23.53 -0.95
N LEU A 207 14.26 -22.84 -1.94
CA LEU A 207 13.61 -21.53 -1.79
C LEU A 207 12.09 -21.76 -1.78
N PHE A 208 11.42 -21.42 -0.69
CA PHE A 208 9.97 -21.32 -0.63
C PHE A 208 9.56 -19.88 -0.88
N TYR A 209 8.57 -19.65 -1.73
CA TYR A 209 8.12 -18.30 -2.05
C TYR A 209 6.65 -18.26 -2.42
N ILE A 210 6.05 -17.07 -2.31
CA ILE A 210 4.65 -16.83 -2.66
C ILE A 210 4.61 -16.14 -4.02
N THR A 211 3.89 -16.73 -4.98
CA THR A 211 3.69 -16.17 -6.31
C THR A 211 2.69 -15.01 -6.28
N LYS A 212 2.62 -14.23 -7.39
CA LYS A 212 1.62 -13.17 -7.57
C LYS A 212 0.18 -13.71 -7.48
N ASP A 213 -0.04 -14.94 -7.93
CA ASP A 213 -1.34 -15.63 -7.87
C ASP A 213 -1.66 -16.19 -6.48
N LYS A 214 -0.88 -15.81 -5.46
CA LYS A 214 -1.01 -16.27 -4.07
C LYS A 214 -0.89 -17.79 -3.89
N HIS A 215 -0.01 -18.41 -4.65
CA HIS A 215 0.37 -19.81 -4.45
C HIS A 215 1.73 -19.91 -3.78
N VAL A 216 1.89 -20.83 -2.86
CA VAL A 216 3.19 -21.21 -2.30
C VAL A 216 3.82 -22.23 -3.25
N LYS A 217 5.04 -21.94 -3.69
CA LYS A 217 5.89 -22.82 -4.50
C LYS A 217 7.24 -22.98 -3.85
N SER A 218 7.98 -23.99 -4.25
CA SER A 218 9.39 -24.12 -3.92
C SER A 218 10.25 -24.28 -5.16
N TYR A 219 11.48 -23.81 -5.07
CA TYR A 219 12.52 -23.98 -6.09
C TYR A 219 13.72 -24.67 -5.47
N ASP A 220 14.14 -25.79 -6.07
CA ASP A 220 15.31 -26.55 -5.63
C ASP A 220 16.53 -26.12 -6.46
N PHE A 221 17.48 -25.43 -5.84
CA PHE A 221 18.70 -24.94 -6.51
C PHE A 221 19.64 -26.07 -6.94
N ALA A 222 19.62 -27.20 -6.26
CA ALA A 222 20.51 -28.34 -6.61
C ALA A 222 20.02 -29.06 -7.87
N LYS A 223 18.70 -29.17 -8.00
CA LYS A 223 18.06 -29.85 -9.14
C LYS A 223 17.67 -28.90 -10.27
N ASN A 224 17.71 -27.59 -10.00
CA ASN A 224 17.25 -26.54 -10.89
C ASN A 224 15.77 -26.73 -11.34
N VAL A 225 14.91 -27.13 -10.41
CA VAL A 225 13.50 -27.46 -10.66
C VAL A 225 12.58 -26.67 -9.74
N GLU A 226 11.53 -26.09 -10.33
CA GLU A 226 10.43 -25.46 -9.62
C GLU A 226 9.36 -26.52 -9.30
N SER A 227 8.84 -26.52 -8.06
CA SER A 227 7.71 -27.38 -7.69
C SER A 227 6.40 -26.90 -8.33
N PRO A 228 5.44 -27.80 -8.54
CA PRO A 228 4.06 -27.36 -8.76
C PRO A 228 3.55 -26.56 -7.56
N PRO A 229 2.50 -25.74 -7.73
CA PRO A 229 1.89 -25.01 -6.61
C PRO A 229 1.50 -25.99 -5.50
N MET A 230 2.04 -25.78 -4.28
CA MET A 230 1.79 -26.66 -3.14
C MET A 230 0.56 -26.27 -2.33
N LEU A 231 0.31 -24.95 -2.24
CA LEU A 231 -0.74 -24.39 -1.40
C LEU A 231 -1.32 -23.13 -2.05
N SER A 232 -2.63 -22.94 -1.92
CA SER A 232 -3.32 -21.72 -2.35
C SER A 232 -3.66 -20.84 -1.16
N LEU A 233 -3.14 -19.60 -1.17
CA LEU A 233 -3.41 -18.56 -0.16
C LEU A 233 -4.49 -17.57 -0.61
N ARG A 234 -5.22 -17.83 -1.68
CA ARG A 234 -6.20 -16.90 -2.28
C ARG A 234 -7.32 -16.52 -1.33
N LYS A 235 -7.74 -17.42 -0.44
CA LYS A 235 -8.78 -17.19 0.57
C LYS A 235 -8.21 -16.66 1.90
N LEU A 236 -6.91 -16.42 1.96
CA LEU A 236 -6.22 -16.01 3.17
C LEU A 236 -5.73 -14.55 3.05
N GLY A 237 -5.77 -13.83 4.16
CA GLY A 237 -5.36 -12.45 4.24
C GLY A 237 -6.20 -11.49 3.41
N SER A 238 -5.70 -10.28 3.22
CA SER A 238 -6.33 -9.28 2.35
C SER A 238 -6.10 -9.61 0.88
N PRO A 239 -7.10 -9.50 -0.01
CA PRO A 239 -6.93 -9.71 -1.43
C PRO A 239 -5.94 -8.72 -2.07
N TRP A 240 -5.80 -7.54 -1.47
CA TRP A 240 -5.05 -6.40 -2.02
C TRP A 240 -3.66 -6.22 -1.43
N VAL A 241 -3.42 -6.74 -0.22
CA VAL A 241 -2.15 -6.58 0.48
C VAL A 241 -1.34 -7.87 0.36
N PRO A 242 -0.17 -7.84 -0.31
CA PRO A 242 0.67 -9.01 -0.45
C PRO A 242 1.28 -9.43 0.89
N PRO A 243 1.55 -10.72 1.10
CA PRO A 243 2.32 -11.20 2.23
C PRO A 243 3.72 -10.59 2.25
N ARG A 244 4.20 -10.19 3.44
CA ARG A 244 5.48 -9.51 3.60
C ARG A 244 6.63 -10.47 3.91
N ILE A 245 6.40 -11.39 4.83
CA ILE A 245 7.40 -12.32 5.33
C ILE A 245 6.85 -13.73 5.28
N LEU A 246 7.69 -14.66 4.87
CA LEU A 246 7.47 -16.10 4.99
C LEU A 246 8.59 -16.67 5.84
N SER A 247 8.24 -17.48 6.83
CA SER A 247 9.19 -18.27 7.62
C SER A 247 8.83 -19.75 7.48
N TYR A 248 9.82 -20.60 7.29
CA TYR A 248 9.62 -22.03 7.07
C TYR A 248 10.19 -22.85 8.22
N ASN A 249 9.42 -23.84 8.68
CA ASN A 249 9.85 -24.83 9.67
C ASN A 249 9.99 -26.19 9.00
N PRO A 250 11.20 -26.69 8.81
CA PRO A 250 11.44 -27.96 8.12
C PRO A 250 10.99 -29.19 8.94
N ALA A 251 11.05 -29.11 10.26
CA ALA A 251 10.75 -30.23 11.13
C ALA A 251 9.24 -30.60 11.10
N GLU A 252 8.38 -29.60 11.06
CA GLU A 252 6.92 -29.78 11.06
C GLU A 252 6.29 -29.44 9.69
N ARG A 253 7.12 -29.14 8.68
CA ARG A 253 6.68 -28.69 7.35
C ARG A 253 5.61 -27.60 7.42
N ALA A 254 5.84 -26.62 8.26
CA ALA A 254 4.92 -25.53 8.49
C ALA A 254 5.51 -24.21 7.99
N ILE A 255 4.65 -23.32 7.55
CA ILE A 255 4.99 -21.96 7.17
C ILE A 255 4.25 -20.95 8.06
N LEU A 256 4.94 -19.88 8.37
CA LEU A 256 4.35 -18.66 8.91
C LEU A 256 4.37 -17.59 7.82
N VAL A 257 3.20 -17.04 7.54
CA VAL A 257 3.03 -15.96 6.57
C VAL A 257 2.55 -14.73 7.31
N THR A 258 3.21 -13.60 7.15
CA THR A 258 2.77 -12.31 7.72
C THR A 258 2.34 -11.36 6.63
N SER A 259 1.30 -10.58 6.92
CA SER A 259 0.79 -9.51 6.06
C SER A 259 0.68 -8.23 6.87
N PRO A 260 0.95 -7.06 6.27
CA PRO A 260 0.74 -5.76 6.92
C PRO A 260 -0.74 -5.33 6.98
N ALA A 261 -1.67 -6.14 6.42
CA ALA A 261 -3.11 -5.88 6.50
C ALA A 261 -3.59 -5.81 7.96
N ASP A 262 -4.59 -4.97 8.24
CA ASP A 262 -5.26 -4.84 9.55
C ASP A 262 -4.29 -4.63 10.74
N ASN A 263 -3.28 -3.77 10.54
CA ASN A 263 -2.20 -3.50 11.51
C ASN A 263 -1.25 -4.70 11.76
N GLY A 264 -1.22 -5.63 10.84
CA GLY A 264 -0.37 -6.82 10.87
C GLY A 264 -1.13 -8.08 11.28
N THR A 265 -1.10 -9.05 10.40
CA THR A 265 -1.68 -10.38 10.63
C THR A 265 -0.66 -11.46 10.32
N TYR A 266 -0.76 -12.58 11.01
CA TYR A 266 0.02 -13.78 10.67
C TYR A 266 -0.89 -14.99 10.53
N GLU A 267 -0.43 -15.94 9.73
CA GLU A 267 -1.07 -17.22 9.48
C GLU A 267 -0.04 -18.34 9.60
N LEU A 268 -0.35 -19.33 10.43
CA LEU A 268 0.41 -20.57 10.57
C LEU A 268 -0.29 -21.66 9.78
N ILE A 269 0.43 -22.27 8.83
CA ILE A 269 -0.13 -23.24 7.87
C ILE A 269 0.83 -24.42 7.74
N HIS A 270 0.29 -25.64 7.71
CA HIS A 270 1.07 -26.84 7.43
C HIS A 270 1.08 -27.12 5.92
N LEU A 271 2.27 -27.42 5.38
CA LEU A 271 2.42 -27.78 3.97
C LEU A 271 2.02 -29.26 3.75
N PRO A 272 1.27 -29.58 2.70
CA PRO A 272 0.93 -30.95 2.36
C PRO A 272 2.18 -31.79 2.08
N ARG A 273 2.14 -33.07 2.36
CA ARG A 273 3.25 -34.03 2.09
C ARG A 273 3.41 -34.30 0.60
N ASP A 274 2.29 -34.43 -0.10
CA ASP A 274 2.23 -34.77 -1.52
C ASP A 274 1.59 -33.60 -2.27
N ALA A 275 2.41 -32.75 -2.88
CA ALA A 275 1.95 -31.59 -3.63
C ALA A 275 1.68 -31.98 -5.10
N THR A 276 0.48 -32.48 -5.37
CA THR A 276 0.01 -32.75 -6.74
C THR A 276 -0.74 -31.56 -7.37
N GLY A 277 -0.84 -30.44 -6.66
CA GLY A 277 -1.53 -29.21 -7.10
C GLY A 277 -1.75 -28.23 -5.96
N ALA A 278 -2.26 -27.05 -6.26
CA ALA A 278 -2.57 -26.04 -5.26
C ALA A 278 -3.73 -26.50 -4.35
N VAL A 279 -3.42 -27.00 -3.18
CA VAL A 279 -4.39 -27.41 -2.17
C VAL A 279 -4.79 -26.19 -1.34
N GLU A 280 -6.07 -26.05 -1.01
CA GLU A 280 -6.52 -25.07 -0.02
C GLU A 280 -6.15 -25.55 1.39
N PRO A 281 -5.61 -24.66 2.24
CA PRO A 281 -5.25 -25.06 3.60
C PRO A 281 -6.50 -25.34 4.42
N THR A 282 -6.51 -26.48 5.14
CA THR A 282 -7.64 -26.93 5.97
C THR A 282 -7.52 -26.50 7.43
N ASP A 283 -6.29 -26.41 7.96
CA ASP A 283 -6.01 -25.97 9.34
C ASP A 283 -5.11 -24.75 9.32
N VAL A 284 -5.74 -23.57 9.41
CA VAL A 284 -5.04 -22.28 9.44
C VAL A 284 -5.23 -21.65 10.80
N LYS A 285 -4.13 -21.39 11.50
CA LYS A 285 -4.14 -20.65 12.76
C LYS A 285 -3.73 -19.22 12.51
N ARG A 286 -4.53 -18.29 12.99
CA ARG A 286 -4.38 -16.85 12.72
C ARG A 286 -4.22 -16.04 14.00
N GLY A 287 -3.59 -14.89 13.88
CA GLY A 287 -3.50 -13.89 14.92
C GLY A 287 -3.00 -12.55 14.39
N GLN A 288 -2.94 -11.57 15.29
CA GLN A 288 -2.43 -10.24 14.98
C GLN A 288 -0.98 -10.13 15.39
N ALA A 289 -0.12 -9.77 14.44
CA ALA A 289 1.27 -9.40 14.65
C ALA A 289 1.85 -8.83 13.35
N THR A 290 2.80 -7.92 13.46
CA THR A 290 3.53 -7.36 12.31
C THR A 290 4.64 -8.29 11.84
N SER A 291 5.19 -9.10 12.75
CA SER A 291 6.26 -10.04 12.45
C SER A 291 6.01 -11.36 13.17
N ALA A 292 6.26 -12.46 12.48
CA ALA A 292 6.20 -13.80 13.03
C ALA A 292 7.33 -14.67 12.47
N VAL A 293 8.05 -15.39 13.34
CA VAL A 293 9.21 -16.20 12.97
C VAL A 293 9.32 -17.45 13.82
N PHE A 294 9.69 -18.59 13.22
CA PHE A 294 10.00 -19.80 13.98
C PHE A 294 11.30 -19.61 14.77
N VAL A 295 11.29 -20.02 16.03
CA VAL A 295 12.44 -19.93 16.94
C VAL A 295 12.94 -21.30 17.40
N ALA A 296 12.10 -22.32 17.29
CA ALA A 296 12.42 -23.72 17.59
C ALA A 296 11.48 -24.64 16.81
N ARG A 297 11.73 -25.95 16.87
CA ARG A 297 10.94 -26.98 16.17
C ARG A 297 9.42 -26.80 16.32
N ASN A 298 8.96 -26.57 17.55
CA ASN A 298 7.53 -26.51 17.89
C ASN A 298 7.12 -25.16 18.46
N ARG A 299 7.89 -24.09 18.24
CA ARG A 299 7.62 -22.75 18.77
C ARG A 299 7.92 -21.67 17.75
N PHE A 300 7.12 -20.61 17.79
CA PHE A 300 7.35 -19.40 17.02
C PHE A 300 7.14 -18.16 17.89
N ALA A 301 7.77 -17.07 17.49
CA ALA A 301 7.64 -15.76 18.12
C ALA A 301 6.75 -14.88 17.25
N VAL A 302 5.89 -14.09 17.87
CA VAL A 302 5.08 -13.06 17.22
C VAL A 302 5.32 -11.72 17.91
N PHE A 303 5.49 -10.67 17.13
CA PHE A 303 5.74 -9.32 17.62
C PHE A 303 4.59 -8.39 17.26
N ASN A 304 4.06 -7.70 18.26
CA ASN A 304 3.07 -6.65 18.08
C ASN A 304 3.66 -5.31 18.55
N PRO A 305 3.90 -4.35 17.65
CA PRO A 305 4.50 -3.06 18.00
C PRO A 305 3.57 -2.20 18.88
N SER A 306 2.26 -2.39 18.81
CA SER A 306 1.31 -1.62 19.63
C SER A 306 1.41 -1.95 21.10
N SER A 307 1.65 -3.22 21.45
CA SER A 307 1.86 -3.68 22.84
C SER A 307 3.32 -3.65 23.27
N GLN A 308 4.27 -3.50 22.32
CA GLN A 308 5.71 -3.66 22.55
C GLN A 308 6.05 -4.96 23.30
N GLN A 309 5.43 -6.06 22.86
CA GLN A 309 5.59 -7.39 23.44
C GLN A 309 5.88 -8.42 22.33
N VAL A 310 6.64 -9.42 22.71
CA VAL A 310 6.88 -10.61 21.88
C VAL A 310 6.30 -11.82 22.60
N ASP A 311 5.34 -12.46 21.96
CA ASP A 311 4.75 -13.69 22.46
C ASP A 311 5.40 -14.88 21.80
N ILE A 312 5.87 -15.83 22.61
CA ILE A 312 6.32 -17.14 22.16
C ILE A 312 5.14 -18.09 22.21
N LYS A 313 4.77 -18.65 21.06
CA LYS A 313 3.62 -19.52 20.88
C LYS A 313 4.04 -20.92 20.45
N ASP A 314 3.22 -21.89 20.78
CA ASP A 314 3.31 -23.23 20.25
C ASP A 314 2.57 -23.37 18.90
N LEU A 315 2.67 -24.52 18.27
CA LEU A 315 1.99 -24.79 16.99
C LEU A 315 0.46 -24.90 17.12
N SER A 316 -0.08 -24.95 18.34
CA SER A 316 -1.52 -24.82 18.59
C SER A 316 -1.98 -23.35 18.67
N ASN A 317 -1.04 -22.41 18.51
CA ASN A 317 -1.22 -20.96 18.64
C ASN A 317 -1.46 -20.47 20.07
N SER A 318 -1.13 -21.29 21.07
CA SER A 318 -1.22 -20.93 22.48
C SER A 318 0.04 -20.20 22.93
N THR A 319 -0.10 -19.09 23.66
CA THR A 319 1.05 -18.33 24.19
C THR A 319 1.68 -19.09 25.36
N THR A 320 2.94 -19.46 25.21
CA THR A 320 3.71 -20.16 26.24
C THR A 320 4.57 -19.23 27.09
N LYS A 321 5.00 -18.11 26.53
CA LYS A 321 5.87 -17.15 27.18
C LYS A 321 5.74 -15.77 26.54
N THR A 322 5.83 -14.71 27.30
CA THR A 322 5.88 -13.33 26.82
C THR A 322 7.21 -12.69 27.20
N ILE A 323 7.79 -11.94 26.27
CA ILE A 323 9.08 -11.26 26.42
C ILE A 323 8.89 -9.80 26.08
N LYS A 324 9.53 -8.93 26.85
CA LYS A 324 9.60 -7.50 26.55
C LYS A 324 10.84 -7.25 25.69
N PRO A 325 10.69 -6.80 24.43
CA PRO A 325 11.82 -6.46 23.57
C PRO A 325 12.53 -5.20 24.02
N PRO A 326 13.74 -4.91 23.51
CA PRO A 326 14.39 -3.61 23.66
C PRO A 326 13.50 -2.46 23.19
N ALA A 327 13.63 -1.28 23.83
CA ALA A 327 12.83 -0.12 23.46
C ALA A 327 13.09 0.29 22.00
N GLY A 328 12.03 0.64 21.27
CA GLY A 328 12.13 1.03 19.87
C GLY A 328 12.26 -0.13 18.88
N THR A 329 12.04 -1.37 19.29
CA THR A 329 12.01 -2.53 18.36
C THR A 329 10.92 -2.32 17.32
N THR A 330 11.30 -2.48 16.06
CA THR A 330 10.42 -2.34 14.89
C THR A 330 10.08 -3.68 14.26
N ASP A 331 10.98 -4.66 14.36
CA ASP A 331 10.83 -5.96 13.71
C ASP A 331 11.60 -7.06 14.47
N ILE A 332 11.25 -8.34 14.22
CA ILE A 332 11.95 -9.50 14.79
C ILE A 332 12.36 -10.48 13.69
N TYR A 333 13.53 -11.08 13.85
CA TYR A 333 14.01 -12.14 12.96
C TYR A 333 14.60 -13.30 13.75
N PHE A 334 14.76 -14.43 13.08
CA PHE A 334 15.45 -15.59 13.63
C PHE A 334 16.91 -15.26 13.96
N GLY A 335 17.32 -15.50 15.19
CA GLY A 335 18.66 -15.24 15.71
C GLY A 335 19.48 -16.51 16.01
N GLY A 336 19.03 -17.66 15.52
CA GLY A 336 19.55 -18.98 15.92
C GLY A 336 18.53 -19.71 16.81
N THR A 337 18.76 -21.01 17.00
CA THR A 337 17.85 -21.82 17.82
C THR A 337 17.74 -21.30 19.25
N GLY A 338 16.53 -20.89 19.63
CA GLY A 338 16.25 -20.31 20.94
C GLY A 338 16.61 -18.82 21.06
N CYS A 339 17.05 -18.17 19.98
CA CYS A 339 17.40 -16.76 19.97
C CYS A 339 16.57 -15.97 18.97
N LEU A 340 16.42 -14.67 19.21
CA LEU A 340 15.79 -13.69 18.35
C LEU A 340 16.76 -12.54 18.05
N LEU A 341 16.68 -12.00 16.85
CA LEU A 341 17.22 -10.70 16.50
C LEU A 341 16.12 -9.66 16.60
N PHE A 342 16.33 -8.67 17.44
CA PHE A 342 15.49 -7.48 17.53
C PHE A 342 16.08 -6.38 16.69
N ILE A 343 15.28 -5.83 15.79
CA ILE A 343 15.67 -4.73 14.93
C ILE A 343 15.10 -3.43 15.49
N THR A 344 15.98 -2.46 15.68
CA THR A 344 15.60 -1.07 15.98
C THR A 344 16.05 -0.16 14.83
N PRO A 345 15.66 1.10 14.78
CA PRO A 345 16.12 2.03 13.74
C PRO A 345 17.62 2.22 13.68
N THR A 346 18.33 2.00 14.78
CA THR A 346 19.76 2.32 14.95
C THR A 346 20.65 1.12 15.21
N HIS A 347 20.11 0.01 15.72
CA HIS A 347 20.91 -1.16 16.10
C HIS A 347 20.15 -2.48 15.96
N VAL A 348 20.89 -3.57 15.98
CA VAL A 348 20.39 -4.95 15.99
C VAL A 348 20.84 -5.60 17.30
N ALA A 349 19.92 -6.21 18.04
CA ALA A 349 20.21 -6.90 19.29
C ALA A 349 19.92 -8.41 19.18
N LEU A 350 20.88 -9.24 19.60
CA LEU A 350 20.70 -10.69 19.74
C LEU A 350 20.21 -11.00 21.15
N PHE A 351 19.13 -11.75 21.28
CA PHE A 351 18.45 -12.00 22.52
C PHE A 351 18.18 -13.52 22.72
N ASP A 352 18.54 -14.03 23.89
CA ASP A 352 18.20 -15.40 24.30
C ASP A 352 16.80 -15.46 24.94
N ILE A 353 15.93 -16.28 24.34
CA ILE A 353 14.55 -16.43 24.77
C ILE A 353 14.43 -17.14 26.14
N GLN A 354 15.34 -18.08 26.44
CA GLN A 354 15.28 -18.86 27.66
C GLN A 354 15.78 -18.03 28.85
N GLN A 355 16.95 -17.42 28.68
CA GLN A 355 17.58 -16.59 29.72
C GLN A 355 16.92 -15.22 29.86
N LYS A 356 16.10 -14.79 28.90
CA LYS A 356 15.54 -13.43 28.81
C LYS A 356 16.60 -12.35 28.85
N LYS A 357 17.74 -12.60 28.21
CA LYS A 357 18.92 -11.72 28.26
C LYS A 357 19.37 -11.36 26.86
N GLN A 358 19.79 -10.12 26.70
CA GLN A 358 20.49 -9.66 25.50
C GLN A 358 21.93 -10.23 25.53
N LEU A 359 22.33 -10.91 24.46
CA LEU A 359 23.64 -11.53 24.33
C LEU A 359 24.65 -10.61 23.65
N ALA A 360 24.21 -9.90 22.61
CA ALA A 360 25.05 -9.01 21.83
C ALA A 360 24.20 -7.88 21.22
N GLU A 361 24.89 -6.82 20.81
CA GLU A 361 24.30 -5.68 20.13
C GLU A 361 25.26 -5.11 19.10
N LEU A 362 24.75 -4.73 17.93
CA LEU A 362 25.53 -4.14 16.85
C LEU A 362 24.84 -2.90 16.31
N ALA A 363 25.58 -1.81 16.17
CA ALA A 363 25.09 -0.55 15.62
C ALA A 363 25.01 -0.64 14.08
N VAL A 364 23.86 -1.08 13.57
CA VAL A 364 23.53 -1.10 12.15
C VAL A 364 22.14 -0.52 11.97
N SER A 365 22.04 0.54 11.19
CA SER A 365 20.79 1.26 10.98
C SER A 365 19.97 0.72 9.80
N GLY A 366 18.65 0.75 9.95
CA GLY A 366 17.71 0.53 8.84
C GLY A 366 17.69 -0.88 8.28
N VAL A 367 18.00 -1.91 9.06
CA VAL A 367 17.94 -3.30 8.65
C VAL A 367 16.51 -3.68 8.31
N LYS A 368 16.30 -4.23 7.10
CA LYS A 368 14.99 -4.64 6.58
C LYS A 368 14.87 -6.14 6.35
N TYR A 369 15.98 -6.82 6.16
CA TYR A 369 16.03 -8.26 5.92
C TYR A 369 17.23 -8.88 6.60
N VAL A 370 17.06 -10.12 7.03
CA VAL A 370 18.09 -10.94 7.67
C VAL A 370 18.14 -12.27 6.94
N VAL A 371 19.30 -12.66 6.48
CA VAL A 371 19.52 -13.91 5.75
C VAL A 371 20.68 -14.66 6.38
N TRP A 372 20.44 -15.89 6.78
CA TRP A 372 21.45 -16.77 7.35
C TRP A 372 22.15 -17.60 6.29
N SER A 373 23.44 -17.86 6.49
CA SER A 373 24.18 -18.88 5.75
C SER A 373 23.65 -20.28 6.03
N ASN A 374 23.86 -21.21 5.10
CA ASN A 374 23.34 -22.59 5.24
C ASN A 374 23.93 -23.34 6.46
N ASP A 375 25.15 -23.01 6.86
CA ASP A 375 25.82 -23.57 8.04
C ASP A 375 25.41 -22.87 9.36
N GLY A 376 24.67 -21.75 9.28
CA GLY A 376 24.23 -20.99 10.44
C GLY A 376 25.35 -20.25 11.18
N LEU A 377 26.53 -20.09 10.57
CA LEU A 377 27.70 -19.42 11.17
C LEU A 377 27.67 -17.91 10.92
N TYR A 378 27.14 -17.50 9.76
CA TYR A 378 27.10 -16.12 9.33
C TYR A 378 25.68 -15.66 9.04
N CYS A 379 25.48 -14.37 9.20
CA CYS A 379 24.20 -13.71 8.94
C CYS A 379 24.45 -12.43 8.15
N ALA A 380 23.72 -12.23 7.08
CA ALA A 380 23.70 -11.00 6.31
C ALA A 380 22.56 -10.11 6.78
N LEU A 381 22.88 -8.93 7.28
CA LEU A 381 21.95 -7.86 7.65
C LEU A 381 21.84 -6.90 6.47
N LEU A 382 20.66 -6.85 5.84
CA LEU A 382 20.43 -6.04 4.65
C LEU A 382 19.64 -4.79 5.02
N SER A 383 20.24 -3.64 4.78
CA SER A 383 19.59 -2.33 4.83
C SER A 383 19.21 -1.85 3.41
N LYS A 384 18.70 -0.64 3.29
CA LYS A 384 18.33 -0.07 1.98
C LYS A 384 19.51 0.03 1.00
N HIS A 385 20.71 0.30 1.51
CA HIS A 385 21.91 0.59 0.70
C HIS A 385 23.11 -0.29 1.02
N ASN A 386 23.11 -0.96 2.17
CA ASN A 386 24.26 -1.70 2.68
C ASN A 386 23.90 -3.14 3.03
N VAL A 387 24.89 -4.03 2.90
CA VAL A 387 24.87 -5.40 3.41
C VAL A 387 25.99 -5.52 4.43
N THR A 388 25.65 -5.86 5.66
CA THR A 388 26.62 -6.11 6.74
C THR A 388 26.63 -7.60 7.03
N ILE A 389 27.78 -8.24 6.90
CA ILE A 389 27.96 -9.66 7.24
C ILE A 389 28.46 -9.75 8.68
N VAL A 390 27.78 -10.57 9.46
CA VAL A 390 28.09 -10.79 10.88
C VAL A 390 28.16 -12.26 11.23
N THR A 391 28.90 -12.60 12.27
CA THR A 391 28.85 -13.93 12.88
C THR A 391 27.56 -14.16 13.64
N LYS A 392 27.32 -15.38 14.08
CA LYS A 392 26.15 -15.72 14.95
C LYS A 392 26.15 -14.95 16.29
N THR A 393 27.29 -14.36 16.68
CA THR A 393 27.44 -13.53 17.89
C THR A 393 27.36 -12.03 17.60
N LEU A 394 26.97 -11.64 16.38
CA LEU A 394 26.91 -10.27 15.89
C LEU A 394 28.25 -9.56 15.77
N GLU A 395 29.34 -10.28 15.65
CA GLU A 395 30.62 -9.69 15.32
C GLU A 395 30.73 -9.46 13.80
N GLN A 396 31.09 -8.25 13.41
CA GLN A 396 31.22 -7.91 11.99
C GLN A 396 32.45 -8.60 11.38
N VAL A 397 32.25 -9.16 10.17
CA VAL A 397 33.30 -9.88 9.40
C VAL A 397 33.91 -8.96 8.36
#